data_28c0f8d98ed9f8d9502ba380bfb04c76
#
_entry.id   28c0f8d98ed9f8d9502ba380bfb04c76
#
_cell.length_a   1.000
_cell.length_b   1.000
_cell.length_c   1.000
_cell.angle_alpha   90.00
_cell.angle_beta   90.00
_cell.angle_gamma   90.00
#
_symmetry.space_group_name_H-M   'P 1'
#
loop_
_entity.id
_entity.type
_entity.pdbx_description
1 polymer ?
#
loop_
_entity_poly.entity_id
_entity_poly.type
_entity_poly.pdbx_seq_one_letter_code
_entity_poly.pdbx_strand_id
1 'polypeptide(L)'
;MLEQLKAEVLAANLALPAHGLVTFTWGNVSAVDETRKLMVIKPSGVEYEVMTADDMVVVEIASGKVVEGNKKPSSDTATHLALYRRYPQIGGIVHTHSRHATIWSQAGLDLPAWGTTHADYFYGAIPCTRLMTVEEINGEYEYQTGEVIIKTFEERGLDPAQIPAVLVHSHGPFAWGKNAADAVHNAMVLEECAYMGLFSRQLARSYRICSLNCSINTICVNMARTPITGSNIGSHSLCQMAAAPYPTYKICNINTL
;
A
#
# COMPACT_ATOMS: atom_id res chain seq x y z
N MET A 1 -25.05 10.45 -6.96
CA MET A 1 -23.56 10.35 -7.03
C MET A 1 -22.93 10.22 -5.64
N LEU A 2 -23.14 11.15 -4.70
CA LEU A 2 -22.55 11.04 -3.36
C LEU A 2 -23.07 9.82 -2.57
N GLU A 3 -24.37 9.49 -2.67
CA GLU A 3 -24.92 8.30 -2.00
C GLU A 3 -24.27 7.00 -2.49
N GLN A 4 -23.99 6.92 -3.79
CA GLN A 4 -23.27 5.77 -4.34
C GLN A 4 -21.83 5.72 -3.80
N LEU A 5 -21.12 6.85 -3.80
CA LEU A 5 -19.75 6.92 -3.26
C LEU A 5 -19.69 6.59 -1.77
N LYS A 6 -20.68 7.06 -0.97
CA LYS A 6 -20.81 6.69 0.45
C LYS A 6 -21.01 5.19 0.62
N ALA A 7 -21.84 4.57 -0.20
CA ALA A 7 -22.05 3.11 -0.16
C ALA A 7 -20.78 2.34 -0.54
N GLU A 8 -20.03 2.80 -1.54
CA GLU A 8 -18.76 2.20 -1.95
C GLU A 8 -17.69 2.33 -0.85
N VAL A 9 -17.59 3.52 -0.22
CA VAL A 9 -16.65 3.75 0.89
C VAL A 9 -17.05 2.94 2.12
N LEU A 10 -18.35 2.82 2.43
CA LEU A 10 -18.82 1.92 3.48
C LEU A 10 -18.42 0.48 3.20
N ALA A 11 -18.72 -0.05 2.01
CA ALA A 11 -18.39 -1.41 1.64
C ALA A 11 -16.88 -1.69 1.75
N ALA A 12 -16.05 -0.74 1.32
CA ALA A 12 -14.60 -0.81 1.44
C ALA A 12 -14.13 -0.82 2.91
N ASN A 13 -14.74 0.00 3.78
CA ASN A 13 -14.43 -0.01 5.21
C ASN A 13 -14.83 -1.33 5.86
N LEU A 14 -16.01 -1.87 5.53
CA LEU A 14 -16.47 -3.17 6.06
C LEU A 14 -15.61 -4.35 5.59
N ALA A 15 -14.94 -4.23 4.46
CA ALA A 15 -13.99 -5.23 3.98
C ALA A 15 -12.72 -5.32 4.86
N LEU A 16 -12.32 -4.26 5.57
CA LEU A 16 -11.12 -4.27 6.41
C LEU A 16 -11.19 -5.31 7.54
N PRO A 17 -12.22 -5.35 8.39
CA PRO A 17 -12.35 -6.40 9.40
C PRO A 17 -12.59 -7.79 8.77
N ALA A 18 -13.33 -7.87 7.66
CA ALA A 18 -13.58 -9.14 6.96
C ALA A 18 -12.29 -9.80 6.46
N HIS A 19 -11.27 -9.01 6.14
CA HIS A 19 -9.94 -9.49 5.71
C HIS A 19 -8.88 -9.43 6.83
N GLY A 20 -9.27 -9.17 8.08
CA GLY A 20 -8.36 -9.18 9.23
C GLY A 20 -7.31 -8.05 9.21
N LEU A 21 -7.58 -6.95 8.49
CA LEU A 21 -6.66 -5.83 8.36
C LEU A 21 -6.74 -4.83 9.52
N VAL A 22 -7.77 -4.92 10.36
CA VAL A 22 -8.01 -3.99 11.46
C VAL A 22 -8.46 -4.72 12.73
N THR A 23 -8.28 -4.02 13.87
CA THR A 23 -8.76 -4.41 15.19
C THR A 23 -9.60 -3.26 15.74
N PHE A 24 -10.73 -3.53 16.38
CA PHE A 24 -11.67 -2.54 16.89
C PHE A 24 -12.10 -1.54 15.79
N THR A 25 -12.04 -0.24 16.09
CA THR A 25 -12.39 0.84 15.17
C THR A 25 -11.20 1.39 14.37
N TRP A 26 -10.03 0.76 14.52
CA TRP A 26 -8.80 1.22 13.88
C TRP A 26 -8.88 1.09 12.35
N GLY A 27 -8.13 1.97 11.69
CA GLY A 27 -8.12 1.99 10.23
C GLY A 27 -9.33 2.68 9.62
N ASN A 28 -9.20 2.99 8.37
CA ASN A 28 -10.23 3.67 7.59
C ASN A 28 -9.96 3.58 6.09
N VAL A 29 -11.01 3.78 5.32
CA VAL A 29 -10.96 3.96 3.86
C VAL A 29 -11.63 5.27 3.51
N SER A 30 -11.07 5.96 2.53
CA SER A 30 -11.72 7.08 1.86
C SER A 30 -11.70 6.91 0.34
N ALA A 31 -12.55 7.65 -0.35
CA ALA A 31 -12.47 7.81 -1.80
C ALA A 31 -12.93 9.21 -2.22
N VAL A 32 -12.52 9.62 -3.42
CA VAL A 32 -12.89 10.92 -3.99
C VAL A 32 -13.99 10.77 -5.03
N ASP A 33 -14.80 11.82 -5.17
CA ASP A 33 -15.81 11.90 -6.22
C ASP A 33 -15.16 12.08 -7.61
N GLU A 34 -15.93 11.88 -8.67
CA GLU A 34 -15.46 12.02 -10.05
C GLU A 34 -14.90 13.41 -10.37
N THR A 35 -15.40 14.46 -9.71
CA THR A 35 -14.91 15.83 -9.90
C THR A 35 -13.64 16.13 -9.10
N ARG A 36 -13.25 15.22 -8.21
CA ARG A 36 -12.12 15.36 -7.26
C ARG A 36 -12.22 16.61 -6.38
N LYS A 37 -13.43 17.05 -6.09
CA LYS A 37 -13.67 18.15 -5.15
C LYS A 37 -14.01 17.67 -3.75
N LEU A 38 -14.59 16.49 -3.65
CA LEU A 38 -15.10 15.92 -2.42
C LEU A 38 -14.41 14.57 -2.12
N MET A 39 -14.14 14.35 -0.86
CA MET A 39 -13.68 13.08 -0.32
C MET A 39 -14.74 12.55 0.64
N VAL A 40 -15.09 11.29 0.51
CA VAL A 40 -15.90 10.56 1.50
C VAL A 40 -14.96 9.70 2.35
N ILE A 41 -15.12 9.77 3.68
CA ILE A 41 -14.27 9.05 4.63
C ILE A 41 -15.08 8.48 5.80
N LYS A 42 -14.57 7.38 6.39
CA LYS A 42 -15.10 6.77 7.61
C LYS A 42 -15.17 7.78 8.76
N PRO A 43 -16.25 7.78 9.56
CA PRO A 43 -16.29 8.54 10.79
C PRO A 43 -15.32 7.99 11.84
N SER A 44 -14.83 8.87 12.72
CA SER A 44 -13.98 8.50 13.85
C SER A 44 -14.76 7.74 14.91
N GLY A 45 -14.19 6.65 15.44
CA GLY A 45 -14.71 5.93 16.62
C GLY A 45 -16.02 5.19 16.42
N VAL A 46 -16.50 5.05 15.18
CA VAL A 46 -17.69 4.23 14.88
C VAL A 46 -17.26 2.79 14.59
N GLU A 47 -17.85 1.84 15.30
CA GLU A 47 -17.60 0.41 15.12
C GLU A 47 -18.11 -0.06 13.75
N TYR A 48 -17.39 -1.01 13.15
CA TYR A 48 -17.68 -1.49 11.79
C TYR A 48 -19.04 -2.17 11.70
N GLU A 49 -19.46 -2.89 12.75
CA GLU A 49 -20.68 -3.69 12.79
C GLU A 49 -21.97 -2.85 12.75
N VAL A 50 -21.90 -1.60 13.21
CA VAL A 50 -23.08 -0.70 13.28
C VAL A 50 -23.00 0.45 12.29
N MET A 51 -21.90 0.54 11.53
CA MET A 51 -21.65 1.63 10.59
C MET A 51 -22.55 1.52 9.37
N THR A 52 -23.11 2.64 8.94
CA THR A 52 -23.99 2.77 7.79
C THR A 52 -23.46 3.80 6.78
N ALA A 53 -24.03 3.85 5.59
CA ALA A 53 -23.66 4.85 4.59
C ALA A 53 -23.95 6.30 5.04
N ASP A 54 -24.98 6.48 5.87
CA ASP A 54 -25.36 7.81 6.42
C ASP A 54 -24.33 8.32 7.44
N ASP A 55 -23.49 7.43 7.98
CA ASP A 55 -22.42 7.79 8.89
C ASP A 55 -21.18 8.36 8.18
N MET A 56 -21.06 8.10 6.87
CA MET A 56 -19.92 8.57 6.09
C MET A 56 -19.86 10.10 6.08
N VAL A 57 -18.64 10.63 6.23
CA VAL A 57 -18.41 12.08 6.28
C VAL A 57 -17.86 12.55 4.96
N VAL A 58 -18.45 13.61 4.42
CA VAL A 58 -18.01 14.26 3.18
C VAL A 58 -17.19 15.50 3.50
N VAL A 59 -15.98 15.56 2.94
CA VAL A 59 -15.01 16.62 3.18
C VAL A 59 -14.64 17.28 1.84
N GLU A 60 -14.65 18.59 1.79
CA GLU A 60 -14.14 19.33 0.64
C GLU A 60 -12.60 19.25 0.59
N ILE A 61 -12.05 18.75 -0.52
CA ILE A 61 -10.61 18.50 -0.63
C ILE A 61 -9.80 19.79 -0.55
N ALA A 62 -10.28 20.87 -1.17
CA ALA A 62 -9.55 22.13 -1.22
C ALA A 62 -9.40 22.77 0.17
N SER A 63 -10.47 22.86 0.95
CA SER A 63 -10.49 23.54 2.26
C SER A 63 -10.27 22.60 3.44
N GLY A 64 -10.52 21.29 3.28
CA GLY A 64 -10.56 20.32 4.39
C GLY A 64 -11.81 20.43 5.27
N LYS A 65 -12.80 21.22 4.88
CA LYS A 65 -14.04 21.38 5.65
C LYS A 65 -15.02 20.25 5.41
N VAL A 66 -15.65 19.79 6.49
CA VAL A 66 -16.79 18.88 6.39
C VAL A 66 -17.95 19.66 5.75
N VAL A 67 -18.48 19.13 4.66
CA VAL A 67 -19.61 19.71 3.91
C VAL A 67 -20.89 18.90 4.05
N GLU A 68 -20.78 17.62 4.44
CA GLU A 68 -21.91 16.74 4.71
C GLU A 68 -21.54 15.69 5.76
N GLY A 69 -22.50 15.31 6.57
CA GLY A 69 -22.35 14.39 7.70
C GLY A 69 -22.39 15.09 9.06
N ASN A 70 -22.82 14.35 10.08
CA ASN A 70 -22.99 14.86 11.45
C ASN A 70 -21.99 14.28 12.44
N LYS A 71 -21.11 13.40 11.96
CA LYS A 71 -20.06 12.75 12.76
C LYS A 71 -18.71 13.42 12.52
N LYS A 72 -17.79 13.24 13.47
CA LYS A 72 -16.40 13.65 13.29
C LYS A 72 -15.74 12.72 12.26
N PRO A 73 -15.08 13.23 11.22
CA PRO A 73 -14.33 12.39 10.29
C PRO A 73 -13.16 11.70 10.99
N SER A 74 -12.60 10.64 10.38
CA SER A 74 -11.39 9.98 10.86
C SER A 74 -10.28 11.00 11.18
N SER A 75 -9.48 10.72 12.20
CA SER A 75 -8.27 11.52 12.51
C SER A 75 -7.34 11.63 11.29
N ASP A 76 -7.25 10.57 10.49
CA ASP A 76 -6.36 10.52 9.32
C ASP A 76 -6.82 11.37 8.12
N THR A 77 -7.92 12.10 8.26
CA THR A 77 -8.47 12.96 7.20
C THR A 77 -7.41 13.90 6.60
N ALA A 78 -6.58 14.51 7.44
CA ALA A 78 -5.55 15.44 6.96
C ALA A 78 -4.47 14.73 6.13
N THR A 79 -4.09 13.51 6.51
CA THR A 79 -3.16 12.66 5.74
C THR A 79 -3.75 12.32 4.37
N HIS A 80 -5.00 11.85 4.32
CA HIS A 80 -5.67 11.51 3.07
C HIS A 80 -5.80 12.73 2.15
N LEU A 81 -6.18 13.88 2.70
CA LEU A 81 -6.28 15.14 1.94
C LEU A 81 -4.94 15.55 1.33
N ALA A 82 -3.83 15.46 2.08
CA ALA A 82 -2.50 15.77 1.57
C ALA A 82 -2.16 14.90 0.36
N LEU A 83 -2.42 13.59 0.44
CA LEU A 83 -2.17 12.65 -0.65
C LEU A 83 -3.07 12.90 -1.87
N TYR A 84 -4.38 13.16 -1.68
CA TYR A 84 -5.29 13.47 -2.79
C TYR A 84 -4.95 14.77 -3.51
N ARG A 85 -4.48 15.78 -2.77
CA ARG A 85 -4.05 17.07 -3.35
C ARG A 85 -2.77 16.91 -4.16
N ARG A 86 -1.84 16.07 -3.68
CA ARG A 86 -0.54 15.89 -4.32
C ARG A 86 -0.57 14.92 -5.50
N TYR A 87 -1.40 13.87 -5.43
CA TYR A 87 -1.44 12.77 -6.38
C TYR A 87 -2.82 12.61 -7.03
N PRO A 88 -3.08 13.29 -8.16
CA PRO A 88 -4.40 13.28 -8.80
C PRO A 88 -4.82 11.91 -9.34
N GLN A 89 -3.90 10.96 -9.50
CA GLN A 89 -4.19 9.59 -9.93
C GLN A 89 -4.77 8.71 -8.83
N ILE A 90 -4.67 9.11 -7.56
CA ILE A 90 -5.22 8.37 -6.42
C ILE A 90 -6.72 8.63 -6.31
N GLY A 91 -7.54 7.58 -6.38
CA GLY A 91 -9.02 7.66 -6.23
C GLY A 91 -9.54 7.11 -4.92
N GLY A 92 -8.77 6.25 -4.25
CA GLY A 92 -9.08 5.71 -2.92
C GLY A 92 -7.83 5.53 -2.08
N ILE A 93 -7.94 5.67 -0.75
CA ILE A 93 -6.85 5.49 0.21
C ILE A 93 -7.35 4.63 1.37
N VAL A 94 -6.49 3.72 1.82
CA VAL A 94 -6.66 2.89 3.02
C VAL A 94 -5.52 3.17 3.98
N HIS A 95 -5.86 3.38 5.25
CA HIS A 95 -4.91 3.30 6.36
C HIS A 95 -5.33 2.19 7.31
N THR A 96 -4.37 1.40 7.76
CA THR A 96 -4.58 0.34 8.76
C THR A 96 -3.37 0.24 9.69
N HIS A 97 -3.57 -0.53 10.77
CA HIS A 97 -2.48 -1.08 11.55
C HIS A 97 -2.44 -2.61 11.37
N SER A 98 -2.53 -3.04 10.11
CA SER A 98 -2.45 -4.46 9.77
C SER A 98 -1.13 -5.04 10.25
N ARG A 99 -1.19 -6.25 10.80
CA ARG A 99 -0.18 -6.78 11.70
C ARG A 99 1.23 -6.81 11.11
N HIS A 100 1.37 -7.41 9.92
CA HIS A 100 2.71 -7.63 9.36
C HIS A 100 3.27 -6.37 8.69
N ALA A 101 2.45 -5.61 7.98
CA ALA A 101 2.88 -4.33 7.43
C ALA A 101 3.30 -3.35 8.54
N THR A 102 2.58 -3.33 9.67
CA THR A 102 2.94 -2.52 10.84
C THR A 102 4.24 -2.99 11.49
N ILE A 103 4.53 -4.30 11.51
CA ILE A 103 5.85 -4.81 11.97
C ILE A 103 6.99 -4.21 11.15
N TRP A 104 6.86 -4.17 9.81
CA TRP A 104 7.85 -3.54 8.93
C TRP A 104 7.94 -2.03 9.18
N SER A 105 6.80 -1.35 9.35
CA SER A 105 6.75 0.08 9.72
C SER A 105 7.49 0.35 11.03
N GLN A 106 7.24 -0.45 12.07
CA GLN A 106 7.91 -0.30 13.38
C GLN A 106 9.41 -0.59 13.32
N ALA A 107 9.82 -1.51 12.45
CA ALA A 107 11.22 -1.81 12.22
C ALA A 107 11.95 -0.72 11.41
N GLY A 108 11.22 0.23 10.79
CA GLY A 108 11.78 1.27 9.94
C GLY A 108 12.43 0.73 8.67
N LEU A 109 11.91 -0.37 8.14
CA LEU A 109 12.49 -1.05 6.99
C LEU A 109 11.57 -1.01 5.79
N ASP A 110 12.13 -0.76 4.62
CA ASP A 110 11.45 -1.01 3.35
C ASP A 110 11.10 -2.49 3.25
N LEU A 111 9.95 -2.80 2.62
CA LEU A 111 9.58 -4.17 2.28
C LEU A 111 10.13 -4.52 0.89
N PRO A 112 11.18 -5.34 0.80
CA PRO A 112 11.80 -5.69 -0.47
C PRO A 112 10.90 -6.57 -1.35
N ALA A 113 11.05 -6.45 -2.66
CA ALA A 113 10.37 -7.30 -3.63
C ALA A 113 11.03 -8.69 -3.69
N TRP A 114 10.48 -9.67 -2.98
CA TRP A 114 11.07 -11.01 -2.92
C TRP A 114 10.37 -12.08 -3.76
N GLY A 115 9.19 -11.82 -4.23
CA GLY A 115 8.41 -12.83 -4.95
C GLY A 115 7.53 -12.25 -6.05
N THR A 116 6.93 -13.15 -6.82
CA THR A 116 6.02 -12.79 -7.93
C THR A 116 4.78 -12.06 -7.43
N THR A 117 4.19 -12.51 -6.32
CA THR A 117 3.04 -11.83 -5.71
C THR A 117 3.32 -10.36 -5.44
N HIS A 118 4.48 -10.03 -4.87
CA HIS A 118 4.87 -8.62 -4.66
C HIS A 118 4.99 -7.88 -5.99
N ALA A 119 5.66 -8.47 -6.95
CA ALA A 119 5.98 -7.81 -8.21
C ALA A 119 4.79 -7.66 -9.17
N ASP A 120 3.74 -8.44 -8.98
CA ASP A 120 2.49 -8.30 -9.74
C ASP A 120 1.74 -6.99 -9.37
N TYR A 121 2.01 -6.42 -8.19
CA TYR A 121 1.30 -5.27 -7.65
C TYR A 121 2.17 -4.04 -7.36
N PHE A 122 3.45 -4.24 -7.06
CA PHE A 122 4.35 -3.17 -6.64
C PHE A 122 5.66 -3.21 -7.44
N TYR A 123 5.97 -2.12 -8.12
CA TYR A 123 7.21 -2.02 -8.89
C TYR A 123 8.40 -1.65 -7.99
N GLY A 124 9.04 -2.65 -7.42
CA GLY A 124 10.18 -2.49 -6.52
C GLY A 124 9.81 -2.64 -5.04
N ALA A 125 10.68 -2.17 -4.16
CA ALA A 125 10.44 -2.23 -2.73
C ALA A 125 9.34 -1.24 -2.32
N ILE A 126 8.48 -1.65 -1.38
CA ILE A 126 7.53 -0.73 -0.76
C ILE A 126 8.31 0.11 0.26
N PRO A 127 8.33 1.45 0.11
CA PRO A 127 9.18 2.29 0.94
C PRO A 127 8.67 2.42 2.37
N CYS A 128 9.60 2.48 3.32
CA CYS A 128 9.33 2.98 4.66
C CYS A 128 9.78 4.46 4.73
N THR A 129 8.95 5.31 5.33
CA THR A 129 9.30 6.71 5.54
C THR A 129 10.44 6.85 6.55
N ARG A 130 11.08 8.00 6.61
CA ARG A 130 11.92 8.37 7.76
C ARG A 130 11.08 8.50 9.04
N LEU A 131 11.72 8.51 10.18
CA LEU A 131 11.10 8.96 11.43
C LEU A 131 10.59 10.40 11.28
N MET A 132 9.45 10.68 11.88
CA MET A 132 8.97 12.04 12.07
C MET A 132 9.82 12.76 13.12
N THR A 133 10.03 14.06 12.94
CA THR A 133 10.72 14.89 13.95
C THR A 133 9.81 15.17 15.15
N VAL A 134 10.39 15.63 16.24
CA VAL A 134 9.61 16.00 17.44
C VAL A 134 8.63 17.14 17.14
N GLU A 135 9.01 18.08 16.29
CA GLU A 135 8.16 19.20 15.87
C GLU A 135 6.98 18.70 15.01
N GLU A 136 7.21 17.75 14.10
CA GLU A 136 6.16 17.13 13.28
C GLU A 136 5.17 16.35 14.15
N ILE A 137 5.67 15.61 15.15
CA ILE A 137 4.83 14.83 16.09
C ILE A 137 3.99 15.74 16.99
N ASN A 138 4.56 16.84 17.50
CA ASN A 138 3.86 17.76 18.39
C ASN A 138 3.01 18.80 17.65
N GLY A 139 3.11 18.87 16.31
CA GLY A 139 2.35 19.78 15.45
C GLY A 139 1.06 19.16 14.95
N GLU A 140 0.75 19.36 13.67
CA GLU A 140 -0.39 18.75 12.97
C GLU A 140 -0.01 17.35 12.50
N TYR A 141 0.04 16.39 13.43
CA TYR A 141 0.59 15.05 13.25
C TYR A 141 0.08 14.35 11.99
N GLU A 142 -1.22 14.32 11.76
CA GLU A 142 -1.83 13.64 10.61
C GLU A 142 -1.50 14.34 9.29
N TYR A 143 -1.44 15.68 9.28
CA TYR A 143 -0.99 16.43 8.11
C TYR A 143 0.49 16.15 7.82
N GLN A 144 1.33 16.20 8.86
CA GLN A 144 2.77 15.93 8.75
C GLN A 144 3.04 14.48 8.31
N THR A 145 2.19 13.54 8.70
CA THR A 145 2.25 12.15 8.18
C THR A 145 2.08 12.13 6.66
N GLY A 146 1.11 12.87 6.12
CA GLY A 146 0.95 13.01 4.67
C GLY A 146 2.17 13.62 3.98
N GLU A 147 2.74 14.68 4.56
CA GLU A 147 3.93 15.35 4.03
C GLU A 147 5.18 14.43 4.04
N VAL A 148 5.36 13.64 5.10
CA VAL A 148 6.48 12.68 5.17
C VAL A 148 6.34 11.57 4.12
N ILE A 149 5.12 11.10 3.85
CA ILE A 149 4.84 10.15 2.77
C ILE A 149 5.21 10.78 1.41
N ILE A 150 4.71 11.99 1.14
CA ILE A 150 4.96 12.70 -0.12
C ILE A 150 6.47 12.89 -0.34
N LYS A 151 7.18 13.42 0.67
CA LYS A 151 8.65 13.60 0.61
C LYS A 151 9.39 12.29 0.36
N THR A 152 8.94 11.17 0.95
CA THR A 152 9.57 9.86 0.73
C THR A 152 9.52 9.46 -0.75
N PHE A 153 8.38 9.67 -1.42
CA PHE A 153 8.24 9.37 -2.84
C PHE A 153 9.06 10.33 -3.71
N GLU A 154 9.01 11.63 -3.43
CA GLU A 154 9.75 12.65 -4.19
C GLU A 154 11.26 12.47 -4.08
N GLU A 155 11.78 12.36 -2.86
CA GLU A 155 13.22 12.24 -2.61
C GLU A 155 13.83 10.95 -3.18
N ARG A 156 13.03 9.87 -3.21
CA ARG A 156 13.46 8.59 -3.77
C ARG A 156 13.13 8.42 -5.26
N GLY A 157 12.47 9.40 -5.88
CA GLY A 157 12.04 9.34 -7.29
C GLY A 157 11.08 8.19 -7.57
N LEU A 158 10.17 7.88 -6.62
CA LEU A 158 9.20 6.79 -6.73
C LEU A 158 7.89 7.29 -7.33
N ASP A 159 7.28 6.45 -8.16
CA ASP A 159 5.96 6.73 -8.74
C ASP A 159 4.86 6.07 -7.89
N PRO A 160 3.95 6.85 -7.27
CA PRO A 160 2.84 6.30 -6.49
C PRO A 160 1.83 5.50 -7.32
N ALA A 161 1.83 5.61 -8.65
CA ALA A 161 1.03 4.75 -9.50
C ALA A 161 1.65 3.36 -9.67
N GLN A 162 2.96 3.24 -9.54
CA GLN A 162 3.70 1.97 -9.65
C GLN A 162 3.91 1.28 -8.30
N ILE A 163 3.96 2.07 -7.23
CA ILE A 163 4.09 1.56 -5.86
C ILE A 163 2.93 2.15 -5.04
N PRO A 164 1.72 1.56 -5.14
CA PRO A 164 0.52 2.10 -4.50
C PRO A 164 0.43 1.80 -2.99
N ALA A 165 1.55 1.88 -2.28
CA ALA A 165 1.62 1.67 -0.84
C ALA A 165 2.87 2.31 -0.22
N VAL A 166 2.83 2.56 1.09
CA VAL A 166 3.94 3.05 1.91
C VAL A 166 3.82 2.54 3.34
N LEU A 167 4.94 2.37 3.99
CA LEU A 167 5.06 2.06 5.41
C LEU A 167 5.46 3.36 6.13
N VAL A 168 4.62 3.88 7.01
CA VAL A 168 4.99 5.04 7.84
C VAL A 168 5.77 4.55 9.04
N HIS A 169 7.02 5.01 9.18
CA HIS A 169 7.92 4.58 10.25
C HIS A 169 7.28 4.73 11.63
N SER A 170 7.33 3.68 12.43
CA SER A 170 6.76 3.59 13.79
C SER A 170 5.24 3.75 13.87
N HIS A 171 4.51 3.74 12.74
CA HIS A 171 3.06 3.92 12.71
C HIS A 171 2.36 2.72 12.07
N GLY A 172 2.24 2.71 10.74
CA GLY A 172 1.53 1.69 10.00
C GLY A 172 1.49 1.97 8.50
N PRO A 173 0.86 1.07 7.71
CA PRO A 173 0.80 1.21 6.26
C PRO A 173 -0.31 2.18 5.81
N PHE A 174 -0.05 2.84 4.69
CA PHE A 174 -1.05 3.42 3.81
C PHE A 174 -0.97 2.71 2.45
N ALA A 175 -2.12 2.43 1.87
CA ALA A 175 -2.24 1.92 0.51
C ALA A 175 -3.29 2.72 -0.25
N TRP A 176 -3.17 2.78 -1.57
CA TRP A 176 -4.11 3.53 -2.39
C TRP A 176 -4.38 2.80 -3.71
N GLY A 177 -5.35 3.30 -4.45
CA GLY A 177 -5.75 2.77 -5.73
C GLY A 177 -6.61 3.76 -6.50
N LYS A 178 -7.13 3.32 -7.64
CA LYS A 178 -8.00 4.13 -8.51
C LYS A 178 -9.40 4.38 -7.90
N ASN A 179 -9.79 3.61 -6.89
CA ASN A 179 -11.04 3.75 -6.12
C ASN A 179 -10.88 3.06 -4.75
N ALA A 180 -11.92 3.13 -3.90
CA ALA A 180 -11.90 2.53 -2.57
C ALA A 180 -11.62 1.02 -2.59
N ALA A 181 -12.26 0.27 -3.47
CA ALA A 181 -12.10 -1.19 -3.57
C ALA A 181 -10.67 -1.58 -3.99
N ASP A 182 -10.09 -0.86 -4.96
CA ASP A 182 -8.73 -1.09 -5.43
C ASP A 182 -7.69 -0.76 -4.33
N ALA A 183 -7.94 0.30 -3.54
CA ALA A 183 -7.10 0.63 -2.39
C ALA A 183 -7.12 -0.48 -1.32
N VAL A 184 -8.30 -1.05 -1.00
CA VAL A 184 -8.43 -2.19 -0.09
C VAL A 184 -7.72 -3.42 -0.64
N HIS A 185 -7.86 -3.70 -1.95
CA HIS A 185 -7.15 -4.79 -2.59
C HIS A 185 -5.62 -4.66 -2.42
N ASN A 186 -5.08 -3.47 -2.69
CA ASN A 186 -3.64 -3.20 -2.52
C ASN A 186 -3.20 -3.30 -1.05
N ALA A 187 -4.05 -2.90 -0.09
CA ALA A 187 -3.77 -3.07 1.33
C ALA A 187 -3.71 -4.55 1.76
N MET A 188 -4.59 -5.39 1.19
CA MET A 188 -4.55 -6.84 1.43
C MET A 188 -3.28 -7.46 0.86
N VAL A 189 -2.91 -7.11 -0.37
CA VAL A 189 -1.69 -7.62 -0.99
C VAL A 189 -0.45 -7.14 -0.23
N LEU A 190 -0.43 -5.89 0.23
CA LEU A 190 0.64 -5.36 1.09
C LEU A 190 0.81 -6.20 2.35
N GLU A 191 -0.26 -6.51 3.06
CA GLU A 191 -0.23 -7.31 4.29
C GLU A 191 0.31 -8.72 4.03
N GLU A 192 -0.17 -9.38 2.96
CA GLU A 192 0.32 -10.70 2.55
C GLU A 192 1.80 -10.69 2.15
N CYS A 193 2.23 -9.69 1.38
CA CYS A 193 3.64 -9.51 1.02
C CYS A 193 4.52 -9.26 2.27
N ALA A 194 4.02 -8.48 3.23
CA ALA A 194 4.70 -8.21 4.49
C ALA A 194 4.85 -9.49 5.34
N TYR A 195 3.78 -10.30 5.43
CA TYR A 195 3.79 -11.60 6.08
C TYR A 195 4.81 -12.54 5.43
N MET A 196 4.69 -12.78 4.13
CA MET A 196 5.58 -13.66 3.39
C MET A 196 7.03 -13.19 3.48
N GLY A 197 7.28 -11.90 3.33
CA GLY A 197 8.61 -11.30 3.41
C GLY A 197 9.27 -11.50 4.77
N LEU A 198 8.53 -11.34 5.86
CA LEU A 198 9.02 -11.53 7.22
C LEU A 198 9.51 -12.97 7.43
N PHE A 199 8.67 -13.96 7.10
CA PHE A 199 9.02 -15.37 7.32
C PHE A 199 10.03 -15.90 6.30
N SER A 200 9.98 -15.44 5.05
CA SER A 200 11.02 -15.78 4.06
C SER A 200 12.40 -15.33 4.53
N ARG A 201 12.50 -14.13 5.12
CA ARG A 201 13.75 -13.62 5.68
C ARG A 201 14.24 -14.43 6.89
N GLN A 202 13.33 -14.95 7.71
CA GLN A 202 13.68 -15.83 8.82
C GLN A 202 14.22 -17.21 8.36
N LEU A 203 13.61 -17.78 7.31
CA LEU A 203 13.99 -19.07 6.75
C LEU A 203 15.30 -19.00 5.97
N ALA A 204 15.52 -17.93 5.21
CA ALA A 204 16.70 -17.77 4.36
C ALA A 204 17.66 -16.72 4.93
N ARG A 205 18.58 -17.14 5.79
CA ARG A 205 19.59 -16.25 6.41
C ARG A 205 20.50 -15.52 5.40
N SER A 206 20.52 -15.94 4.14
CA SER A 206 21.36 -15.38 3.06
C SER A 206 20.54 -15.01 1.81
N TYR A 207 19.30 -14.54 1.98
CA TYR A 207 18.47 -14.15 0.85
C TYR A 207 19.06 -12.92 0.15
N ARG A 208 19.49 -13.08 -1.10
CA ARG A 208 19.87 -11.94 -1.93
C ARG A 208 18.63 -11.36 -2.58
N ILE A 209 18.32 -10.12 -2.24
CA ILE A 209 17.30 -9.32 -2.94
C ILE A 209 17.72 -9.21 -4.40
N CYS A 210 16.80 -9.45 -5.32
CA CYS A 210 17.04 -9.20 -6.73
C CYS A 210 17.40 -7.72 -6.92
N SER A 211 18.61 -7.42 -7.38
CA SER A 211 19.05 -6.06 -7.59
C SER A 211 18.26 -5.42 -8.74
N LEU A 212 17.80 -4.27 -8.51
CA LEU A 212 16.88 -3.33 -9.11
C LEU A 212 17.09 -2.94 -10.59
N ASN A 213 17.38 -3.83 -11.51
CA ASN A 213 17.38 -3.49 -12.93
C ASN A 213 16.46 -4.38 -13.78
N CYS A 214 15.45 -4.97 -13.15
CA CYS A 214 14.41 -5.67 -13.90
C CYS A 214 13.28 -4.72 -14.24
N SER A 215 13.02 -4.50 -15.51
CA SER A 215 11.80 -3.85 -16.00
C SER A 215 10.56 -4.64 -15.56
N ILE A 216 9.43 -3.94 -15.46
CA ILE A 216 8.10 -4.35 -14.92
C ILE A 216 7.64 -5.79 -15.22
N ASN A 217 8.24 -6.48 -16.17
CA ASN A 217 7.82 -7.80 -16.62
C ASN A 217 8.83 -8.92 -16.34
N THR A 218 9.81 -8.70 -15.47
CA THR A 218 10.87 -9.71 -15.31
C THR A 218 11.34 -9.79 -13.88
N ILE A 219 10.84 -10.80 -13.18
CA ILE A 219 11.34 -11.18 -11.87
C ILE A 219 12.47 -12.17 -12.07
N CYS A 220 13.69 -11.76 -11.78
CA CYS A 220 14.79 -12.69 -11.63
C CYS A 220 14.80 -13.21 -10.18
N VAL A 221 14.19 -14.36 -9.91
CA VAL A 221 14.42 -15.09 -8.69
C VAL A 221 15.77 -15.79 -8.82
N ASN A 222 16.83 -15.17 -8.35
CA ASN A 222 18.12 -15.86 -8.20
C ASN A 222 18.05 -16.78 -6.98
N MET A 223 17.62 -18.02 -7.21
CA MET A 223 17.90 -19.09 -6.26
C MET A 223 19.43 -19.28 -6.22
N ALA A 224 20.04 -18.90 -5.09
CA ALA A 224 21.43 -19.23 -4.83
C ALA A 224 21.53 -20.75 -4.79
N ARG A 225 22.02 -21.36 -5.85
CA ARG A 225 22.48 -22.76 -5.82
C ARG A 225 23.64 -22.82 -4.85
N THR A 226 23.54 -23.65 -3.84
CA THR A 226 24.70 -24.12 -3.08
C THR A 226 25.76 -24.56 -4.09
N PRO A 227 27.03 -24.15 -3.98
CA PRO A 227 28.04 -24.60 -4.93
C PRO A 227 28.27 -26.09 -4.72
N ILE A 228 27.72 -26.89 -5.61
CA ILE A 228 28.26 -28.24 -5.83
C ILE A 228 29.56 -27.97 -6.59
N THR A 229 30.68 -28.30 -5.96
CA THR A 229 32.00 -28.22 -6.54
C THR A 229 32.05 -29.02 -7.85
N GLY A 230 32.33 -28.34 -8.96
CA GLY A 230 32.59 -28.98 -10.24
C GLY A 230 32.20 -28.16 -11.46
N SER A 231 33.22 -27.52 -12.07
CA SER A 231 33.37 -27.08 -13.48
C SER A 231 32.34 -26.12 -14.11
N ASN A 232 32.90 -25.02 -14.54
CA ASN A 232 32.47 -24.01 -15.55
C ASN A 232 31.34 -24.41 -16.49
N ILE A 233 30.24 -23.68 -16.44
CA ILE A 233 29.41 -23.39 -17.63
C ILE A 233 28.89 -21.95 -17.55
N GLY A 234 29.01 -21.23 -18.68
CA GLY A 234 28.79 -19.80 -18.83
C GLY A 234 27.37 -19.33 -18.56
N SER A 235 27.31 -18.08 -18.13
CA SER A 235 26.09 -17.29 -17.94
C SER A 235 25.39 -17.02 -19.29
N HIS A 236 24.24 -17.63 -19.54
CA HIS A 236 23.29 -17.11 -20.53
C HIS A 236 22.04 -16.61 -19.84
N SER A 237 21.85 -15.30 -19.97
CA SER A 237 20.63 -14.57 -19.62
C SER A 237 19.54 -14.93 -20.63
N LEU A 238 18.43 -15.50 -20.15
CA LEU A 238 17.22 -15.66 -20.94
C LEU A 238 16.09 -14.88 -20.25
N CYS A 239 15.78 -13.72 -20.81
CA CYS A 239 14.64 -12.94 -20.41
C CYS A 239 13.94 -12.39 -21.65
N GLN A 240 12.85 -13.02 -22.04
CA GLN A 240 11.87 -12.44 -22.95
C GLN A 240 10.48 -12.97 -22.60
N MET A 241 9.57 -12.11 -22.17
CA MET A 241 8.13 -12.34 -22.26
C MET A 241 7.36 -11.03 -22.45
N ALA A 242 6.51 -11.05 -23.46
CA ALA A 242 5.68 -9.96 -23.91
C ALA A 242 4.42 -9.79 -23.05
N ALA A 243 3.93 -8.54 -22.98
CA ALA A 243 2.76 -8.12 -22.24
C ALA A 243 1.47 -8.78 -22.74
N ALA A 244 0.63 -9.25 -21.80
CA ALA A 244 -0.77 -9.56 -22.01
C ALA A 244 -1.62 -8.92 -20.90
N PRO A 245 -2.87 -8.51 -21.16
CA PRO A 245 -3.68 -7.71 -20.24
C PRO A 245 -4.21 -8.45 -18.99
N TYR A 246 -3.87 -9.72 -18.81
CA TYR A 246 -4.04 -10.47 -17.58
C TYR A 246 -2.90 -11.48 -17.44
N PRO A 247 -2.26 -11.62 -16.28
CA PRO A 247 -1.19 -12.58 -16.10
C PRO A 247 -1.75 -14.01 -16.11
N THR A 248 -1.63 -14.69 -17.24
CA THR A 248 -1.67 -16.15 -17.23
C THR A 248 -0.30 -16.65 -16.81
N TYR A 249 -0.22 -17.31 -15.66
CA TYR A 249 0.99 -17.94 -15.16
C TYR A 249 1.55 -18.90 -16.21
N LYS A 250 2.66 -18.56 -16.83
CA LYS A 250 3.52 -19.51 -17.51
C LYS A 250 4.63 -19.93 -16.58
N ILE A 251 4.46 -21.11 -15.99
CA ILE A 251 5.55 -21.81 -15.30
C ILE A 251 6.64 -22.05 -16.36
N CYS A 252 7.79 -21.42 -16.19
CA CYS A 252 8.98 -21.79 -16.96
C CYS A 252 9.36 -23.21 -16.57
N ASN A 253 9.10 -24.13 -17.47
CA ASN A 253 9.54 -25.52 -17.32
C ASN A 253 11.05 -25.58 -17.50
N ILE A 254 11.78 -25.75 -16.38
CA ILE A 254 13.25 -25.92 -16.37
C ILE A 254 13.55 -27.42 -16.55
N ASN A 255 13.12 -27.96 -17.66
CA ASN A 255 13.59 -29.27 -18.10
C ASN A 255 13.85 -29.21 -19.61
N THR A 256 15.00 -28.70 -19.98
CA THR A 256 15.77 -29.13 -21.16
C THR A 256 17.18 -28.59 -21.07
N LEU A 257 18.09 -29.57 -20.88
CA LEU A 257 19.55 -29.58 -20.93
C LEU A 257 20.29 -29.08 -19.71
#